data_b744a95a614175dc8a16781136d29af2
#
_entry.id   b744a95a614175dc8a16781136d29af2
#
_cell.length_a   1.000
_cell.length_b   1.000
_cell.length_c   1.000
_cell.angle_alpha   90.00
_cell.angle_beta   90.00
_cell.angle_gamma   90.00
#
_symmetry.space_group_name_H-M   'P 1'
#
loop_
_entity.id
_entity.type
_entity.pdbx_description
1 polymer ?
#
loop_
_entity_poly.entity_id
_entity_poly.type
_entity_poly.pdbx_seq_one_letter_code
_entity_poly.pdbx_strand_id
1 'polypeptide(L)'
;LNGHTAAVFINFEKKPTKEQLIEKLESFKGFPQEAELPSAPKQFIQYLSEDDRPQVKADVNYENGMGVSIGRLREDSMYDYKFIGLSHNTVRGAAGGAVLCAEALTAKGYIQAK
;
A
#
# COMPACT_ATOMS: atom_id res chain seq x y z
N LEU A 1 -1.79 19.91 -1.92
CA LEU A 1 -2.35 18.67 -1.37
C LEU A 1 -1.28 17.57 -1.42
N ASN A 2 -1.11 16.83 -0.32
CA ASN A 2 -0.24 15.67 -0.25
C ASN A 2 -0.98 14.43 -0.76
N GLY A 3 -0.28 13.60 -1.53
CA GLY A 3 -0.82 12.36 -2.04
C GLY A 3 -0.44 12.14 -3.49
N HIS A 4 0.09 10.96 -3.79
CA HIS A 4 0.37 10.51 -5.15
C HIS A 4 -0.65 9.47 -5.57
N THR A 5 -1.32 9.72 -6.68
CA THR A 5 -2.28 8.81 -7.28
C THR A 5 -1.66 8.19 -8.53
N ALA A 6 -1.71 6.87 -8.64
CA ALA A 6 -1.18 6.14 -9.79
C ALA A 6 -2.30 5.34 -10.46
N ALA A 7 -2.35 5.39 -11.79
CA ALA A 7 -3.13 4.46 -12.59
C ALA A 7 -2.22 3.28 -12.92
N VAL A 8 -2.60 2.08 -12.52
CA VAL A 8 -1.80 0.87 -12.66
C VAL A 8 -2.50 -0.10 -13.61
N PHE A 9 -1.75 -0.61 -14.58
CA PHE A 9 -2.19 -1.63 -15.53
C PHE A 9 -1.30 -2.85 -15.33
N ILE A 10 -1.90 -4.02 -15.17
CA ILE A 10 -1.13 -5.21 -14.75
C ILE A 10 -1.55 -6.45 -15.53
N ASN A 11 -0.56 -7.24 -15.92
CA ASN A 11 -0.73 -8.58 -16.46
C ASN A 11 -0.16 -9.61 -15.50
N PHE A 12 -0.75 -10.78 -15.48
CA PHE A 12 -0.32 -11.91 -14.66
C PHE A 12 0.05 -13.08 -15.56
N GLU A 13 0.98 -13.87 -15.13
CA GLU A 13 1.29 -15.15 -15.79
C GLU A 13 0.06 -16.09 -15.76
N LYS A 14 -0.65 -16.09 -14.63
CA LYS A 14 -1.95 -16.74 -14.48
C LYS A 14 -2.94 -15.71 -13.92
N LYS A 15 -3.90 -15.32 -14.74
CA LYS A 15 -4.87 -14.29 -14.36
C LYS A 15 -5.69 -14.75 -13.16
N PRO A 16 -5.61 -14.04 -12.02
CA PRO A 16 -6.48 -14.33 -10.86
C PRO A 16 -7.88 -13.77 -11.11
N THR A 17 -8.85 -14.19 -10.30
CA THR A 17 -10.14 -13.50 -10.25
C THR A 17 -9.98 -12.17 -9.54
N LYS A 18 -10.92 -11.26 -9.78
CA LYS A 18 -10.95 -9.96 -9.09
C LYS A 18 -10.98 -10.14 -7.57
N GLU A 19 -11.81 -11.07 -7.08
CA GLU A 19 -11.96 -11.37 -5.66
C GLU A 19 -10.67 -11.90 -5.04
N GLN A 20 -9.97 -12.79 -5.74
CA GLN A 20 -8.67 -13.30 -5.30
C GLN A 20 -7.63 -12.19 -5.19
N LEU A 21 -7.62 -11.27 -6.15
CA LEU A 21 -6.67 -10.17 -6.16
C LEU A 21 -6.94 -9.21 -5.00
N ILE A 22 -8.21 -8.84 -4.77
CA ILE A 22 -8.60 -7.99 -3.64
C ILE A 22 -8.21 -8.63 -2.32
N GLU A 23 -8.50 -9.92 -2.14
CA GLU A 23 -8.14 -10.65 -0.93
C GLU A 23 -6.62 -10.63 -0.68
N LYS A 24 -5.83 -10.85 -1.71
CA LYS A 24 -4.36 -10.82 -1.60
C LYS A 24 -3.83 -9.43 -1.26
N LEU A 25 -4.42 -8.40 -1.83
CA LEU A 25 -4.04 -7.02 -1.51
C LEU A 25 -4.36 -6.69 -0.06
N GLU A 26 -5.57 -6.98 0.40
CA GLU A 26 -6.00 -6.65 1.76
C GLU A 26 -5.30 -7.47 2.83
N SER A 27 -4.94 -8.71 2.53
CA SER A 27 -4.24 -9.60 3.47
C SER A 27 -2.73 -9.50 3.40
N PHE A 28 -2.19 -8.66 2.52
CA PHE A 28 -0.74 -8.53 2.37
C PHE A 28 -0.08 -8.12 3.68
N LYS A 29 0.94 -8.89 4.07
CA LYS A 29 1.81 -8.59 5.21
C LYS A 29 3.26 -8.73 4.77
N GLY A 30 4.03 -7.69 5.02
CA GLY A 30 5.47 -7.75 4.87
C GLY A 30 6.17 -7.89 6.21
N PHE A 31 7.47 -7.90 6.21
CA PHE A 31 8.28 -7.97 7.43
C PHE A 31 7.86 -6.92 8.47
N PRO A 32 7.58 -5.65 8.10
CA PRO A 32 7.18 -4.66 9.09
C PRO A 32 5.90 -5.03 9.87
N GLN A 33 4.92 -5.64 9.21
CA GLN A 33 3.69 -6.09 9.86
C GLN A 33 3.93 -7.32 10.72
N GLU A 34 4.72 -8.27 10.24
CA GLU A 34 5.05 -9.50 10.98
C GLU A 34 5.87 -9.20 12.24
N ALA A 35 6.80 -8.26 12.16
CA ALA A 35 7.62 -7.84 13.29
C ALA A 35 6.94 -6.78 14.17
N GLU A 36 5.74 -6.34 13.81
CA GLU A 36 4.99 -5.31 14.53
C GLU A 36 5.83 -4.06 14.82
N LEU A 37 6.53 -3.57 13.79
CA LEU A 37 7.41 -2.40 13.94
C LEU A 37 6.58 -1.15 14.30
N PRO A 38 7.14 -0.24 15.14
CA PRO A 38 6.37 0.90 15.67
C PRO A 38 5.71 1.78 14.63
N SER A 39 6.39 2.05 13.50
CA SER A 39 5.85 2.90 12.42
C SER A 39 5.12 2.12 11.33
N ALA A 40 5.02 0.79 11.46
CA ALA A 40 4.36 -0.03 10.46
C ALA A 40 2.84 0.12 10.54
N PRO A 41 2.14 0.30 9.40
CA PRO A 41 0.69 0.18 9.39
C PRO A 41 0.28 -1.25 9.74
N LYS A 42 -0.80 -1.42 10.47
CA LYS A 42 -1.31 -2.76 10.83
C LYS A 42 -1.84 -3.48 9.60
N GLN A 43 -2.61 -2.79 8.78
CA GLN A 43 -3.03 -3.25 7.47
C GLN A 43 -2.41 -2.33 6.42
N PHE A 44 -1.43 -2.82 5.68
CA PHE A 44 -0.66 -1.99 4.76
C PHE A 44 -1.49 -1.48 3.59
N ILE A 45 -2.34 -2.35 3.01
CA ILE A 45 -3.16 -2.02 1.85
C ILE A 45 -4.63 -2.18 2.21
N GLN A 46 -5.44 -1.13 1.97
CA GLN A 46 -6.90 -1.24 1.98
C GLN A 46 -7.45 -1.19 0.56
N TYR A 47 -8.51 -1.94 0.32
CA TYR A 47 -9.27 -1.86 -0.92
C TYR A 47 -10.59 -1.13 -0.69
N LEU A 48 -10.87 -0.14 -1.51
CA LEU A 48 -12.10 0.66 -1.45
C LEU A 48 -13.00 0.28 -2.61
N SER A 49 -14.21 -0.17 -2.29
CA SER A 49 -15.16 -0.70 -3.27
C SER A 49 -15.97 0.38 -4.00
N GLU A 50 -15.97 1.59 -3.49
CA GLU A 50 -16.72 2.71 -4.08
C GLU A 50 -16.07 3.15 -5.40
N ASP A 51 -16.90 3.47 -6.39
CA ASP A 51 -16.44 3.80 -7.74
C ASP A 51 -15.67 5.14 -7.82
N ASP A 52 -15.81 5.98 -6.83
CA ASP A 52 -15.15 7.29 -6.76
C ASP A 52 -13.93 7.31 -5.81
N ARG A 53 -13.47 6.14 -5.36
CA ARG A 53 -12.35 6.02 -4.42
C ARG A 53 -11.20 5.21 -5.03
N PRO A 54 -9.95 5.46 -4.67
CA PRO A 54 -9.49 6.38 -3.63
C PRO A 54 -9.49 7.84 -4.04
N GLN A 55 -9.70 8.71 -3.05
CA GLN A 55 -9.60 10.16 -3.20
C GLN A 55 -8.53 10.70 -2.27
N VAL A 56 -7.66 11.57 -2.78
CA VAL A 56 -6.58 12.16 -1.97
C VAL A 56 -7.12 12.75 -0.66
N LYS A 57 -8.16 13.55 -0.76
CA LYS A 57 -8.72 14.26 0.40
C LYS A 57 -9.30 13.34 1.47
N ALA A 58 -9.86 12.22 1.07
CA ALA A 58 -10.51 11.27 1.97
C ALA A 58 -9.57 10.18 2.49
N ASP A 59 -8.62 9.74 1.66
CA ASP A 59 -7.91 8.48 1.89
C ASP A 59 -6.42 8.60 2.12
N VAL A 60 -5.81 9.78 1.87
CA VAL A 60 -4.36 9.95 1.97
C VAL A 60 -3.81 9.63 3.36
N ASN A 61 -4.61 9.85 4.40
CA ASN A 61 -4.17 9.64 5.79
C ASN A 61 -4.47 8.23 6.33
N TYR A 62 -4.87 7.29 5.47
CA TYR A 62 -5.08 5.91 5.89
C TYR A 62 -3.84 5.38 6.61
N GLU A 63 -4.05 4.73 7.77
CA GLU A 63 -2.97 4.25 8.63
C GLU A 63 -1.94 5.35 8.94
N ASN A 64 -2.41 6.54 9.29
CA ASN A 64 -1.60 7.74 9.58
C ASN A 64 -0.66 8.13 8.43
N GLY A 65 -1.08 7.89 7.20
CA GLY A 65 -0.30 8.16 5.99
C GLY A 65 0.74 7.09 5.65
N MET A 66 0.79 6.00 6.39
CA MET A 66 1.74 4.90 6.13
C MET A 66 1.14 3.78 5.30
N GLY A 67 -0.18 3.72 5.16
CA GLY A 67 -0.87 2.75 4.33
C GLY A 67 -1.03 3.18 2.89
N VAL A 68 -1.49 2.26 2.07
CA VAL A 68 -1.80 2.48 0.66
C VAL A 68 -3.27 2.14 0.43
N SER A 69 -3.98 3.02 -0.28
CA SER A 69 -5.38 2.80 -0.65
C SER A 69 -5.47 2.43 -2.12
N ILE A 70 -6.14 1.33 -2.42
CA ILE A 70 -6.39 0.87 -3.78
C ILE A 70 -7.88 0.82 -4.02
N GLY A 71 -8.29 1.20 -5.22
CA GLY A 71 -9.69 1.15 -5.61
C GLY A 71 -9.83 1.04 -7.12
N ARG A 72 -11.06 0.92 -7.55
CA ARG A 72 -11.41 0.84 -8.97
C ARG A 72 -10.69 -0.30 -9.70
N LEU A 73 -10.54 -1.45 -9.06
CA LEU A 73 -10.03 -2.66 -9.71
C LEU A 73 -11.06 -3.16 -10.72
N ARG A 74 -10.68 -3.24 -11.98
CA ARG A 74 -11.54 -3.64 -13.08
C ARG A 74 -10.74 -4.23 -14.22
N GLU A 75 -11.40 -4.99 -15.07
CA GLU A 75 -10.78 -5.55 -16.26
C GLU A 75 -10.40 -4.43 -17.23
N ASP A 76 -9.35 -4.67 -18.00
CA ASP A 76 -8.88 -3.78 -19.05
C ASP A 76 -8.95 -4.48 -20.41
N SER A 77 -8.99 -3.68 -21.49
CA SER A 77 -9.05 -4.22 -22.84
C SER A 77 -7.71 -4.73 -23.36
N MET A 78 -6.59 -4.24 -22.81
CA MET A 78 -5.24 -4.60 -23.24
C MET A 78 -4.47 -5.39 -22.16
N TYR A 79 -4.73 -5.11 -20.89
CA TYR A 79 -4.09 -5.76 -19.75
C TYR A 79 -5.13 -6.59 -19.00
N ASP A 80 -4.68 -7.44 -18.07
CA ASP A 80 -5.61 -8.24 -17.28
C ASP A 80 -6.50 -7.38 -16.40
N TYR A 81 -5.88 -6.46 -15.66
CA TYR A 81 -6.59 -5.55 -14.76
C TYR A 81 -5.96 -4.17 -14.76
N LYS A 82 -6.76 -3.21 -14.32
CA LYS A 82 -6.31 -1.85 -14.01
C LYS A 82 -6.93 -1.41 -12.69
N PHE A 83 -6.22 -0.55 -11.98
CA PHE A 83 -6.71 0.00 -10.71
C PHE A 83 -6.04 1.34 -10.42
N ILE A 84 -6.56 2.03 -9.40
CA ILE A 84 -5.99 3.28 -8.91
C ILE A 84 -5.38 3.02 -7.54
N GLY A 85 -4.13 3.45 -7.34
CA GLY A 85 -3.45 3.42 -6.06
C GLY A 85 -3.17 4.83 -5.55
N LEU A 86 -3.27 5.01 -4.23
CA LEU A 86 -3.00 6.28 -3.56
C LEU A 86 -2.09 6.05 -2.38
N SER A 87 -1.05 6.86 -2.28
CA SER A 87 -0.10 6.82 -1.18
C SER A 87 0.30 8.25 -0.77
N HIS A 88 0.59 8.45 0.51
CA HIS A 88 1.04 9.74 1.03
C HIS A 88 2.51 9.97 0.67
N ASN A 89 2.79 11.03 -0.10
CA ASN A 89 4.13 11.26 -0.66
C ASN A 89 5.17 11.73 0.37
N THR A 90 4.77 12.43 1.43
CA THR A 90 5.71 12.96 2.43
C THR A 90 5.81 12.10 3.69
N VAL A 91 4.81 11.26 3.96
CA VAL A 91 4.86 10.31 5.08
C VAL A 91 5.35 8.96 4.55
N ARG A 92 4.51 8.20 3.85
CA ARG A 92 4.92 6.88 3.34
C ARG A 92 6.09 6.97 2.38
N GLY A 93 6.05 7.93 1.48
CA GLY A 93 7.06 8.11 0.43
C GLY A 93 8.35 8.82 0.88
N ALA A 94 8.41 9.34 2.11
CA ALA A 94 9.58 10.06 2.59
C ALA A 94 9.85 9.78 4.07
N ALA A 95 9.48 10.70 4.97
CA ALA A 95 9.91 10.64 6.38
C ALA A 95 9.47 9.36 7.11
N GLY A 96 8.21 8.97 6.99
CA GLY A 96 7.70 7.77 7.64
C GLY A 96 8.32 6.48 7.09
N GLY A 97 8.51 6.44 5.77
CA GLY A 97 9.19 5.31 5.12
C GLY A 97 10.63 5.18 5.55
N ALA A 98 11.35 6.29 5.71
CA ALA A 98 12.73 6.28 6.19
C ALA A 98 12.83 5.78 7.64
N VAL A 99 11.95 6.25 8.51
CA VAL A 99 11.89 5.79 9.91
C VAL A 99 11.59 4.29 9.96
N LEU A 100 10.59 3.83 9.21
CA LEU A 100 10.24 2.41 9.16
C LEU A 100 11.42 1.56 8.65
N CYS A 101 12.16 2.04 7.67
CA CYS A 101 13.37 1.37 7.17
C CYS A 101 14.41 1.22 8.29
N ALA A 102 14.66 2.29 9.06
CA ALA A 102 15.58 2.24 10.20
C ALA A 102 15.10 1.25 11.26
N GLU A 103 13.81 1.21 11.55
CA GLU A 103 13.23 0.24 12.49
C GLU A 103 13.45 -1.21 12.00
N ALA A 104 13.25 -1.45 10.69
CA ALA A 104 13.46 -2.77 10.11
C ALA A 104 14.93 -3.20 10.18
N LEU A 105 15.85 -2.29 9.88
CA LEU A 105 17.30 -2.57 9.97
C LEU A 105 17.72 -2.83 11.41
N THR A 106 17.14 -2.11 12.37
CA THR A 106 17.40 -2.34 13.80
C THR A 106 16.88 -3.71 14.22
N ALA A 107 15.66 -4.06 13.84
CA ALA A 107 15.07 -5.36 14.16
C ALA A 107 15.85 -6.53 13.57
N LYS A 108 16.47 -6.34 12.41
CA LYS A 108 17.30 -7.36 11.75
C LYS A 108 18.75 -7.35 12.22
N GLY A 109 19.12 -6.47 13.13
CA GLY A 109 20.47 -6.43 13.71
C GLY A 109 21.52 -5.68 12.90
N TYR A 110 21.14 -4.97 11.83
CA TYR A 110 22.08 -4.16 11.04
C TYR A 110 22.45 -2.85 11.75
N ILE A 111 21.55 -2.32 12.57
CA ILE A 111 21.78 -1.11 13.36
C ILE A 111 21.73 -1.50 14.83
N GLN A 112 22.77 -1.12 15.58
CA GLN A 112 22.89 -1.40 17.01
C GLN A 112 23.15 -0.12 17.79
N ALA A 113 22.65 -0.07 19.03
CA ALA A 113 22.96 1.02 19.95
C ALA A 113 24.46 1.02 20.27
N LYS A 114 25.00 2.22 20.35
CA LYS A 114 26.41 2.40 20.77
C LYS A 114 26.57 2.28 22.27
#